data_49dee0f553650d7101f323abe05b13a3
#
_entry.id   49dee0f553650d7101f323abe05b13a3
#
_cell.length_a   1.000
_cell.length_b   1.000
_cell.length_c   1.000
_cell.angle_alpha   90.00
_cell.angle_beta   90.00
_cell.angle_gamma   90.00
#
_symmetry.space_group_name_H-M   'P 1'
#
loop_
_entity.id
_entity.type
_entity.pdbx_description
1 polymer ?
#
loop_
_entity_poly.entity_id
_entity_poly.type
_entity_poly.pdbx_seq_one_letter_code
_entity_poly.pdbx_strand_id
1 'polypeptide(L)'
;MSAENRTSVPNSLNEHWMPFTSNKDFKANPRLITEAKGVYLKTHHGKTQIDGSSGLFCNPLGHGRREITEAVTKQLETLDYAQPFQQGFGGSFELATRISKHTPGDLNKIFY
;
A
#
# COMPACT_ATOMS: atom_id res chain seq x y z
N MET A 1 11.26 20.88 -4.33
CA MET A 1 12.16 19.73 -4.16
C MET A 1 12.55 19.29 -5.55
N SER A 2 13.82 19.45 -5.92
CA SER A 2 14.31 19.22 -7.28
C SER A 2 14.24 17.74 -7.67
N ALA A 3 14.01 17.47 -8.95
CA ALA A 3 13.88 16.13 -9.54
C ALA A 3 15.16 15.25 -9.42
N GLU A 4 16.27 15.80 -8.98
CA GLU A 4 17.57 15.14 -8.94
C GLU A 4 17.78 14.12 -7.82
N ASN A 5 16.88 14.07 -6.82
CA ASN A 5 17.11 13.25 -5.61
C ASN A 5 16.30 11.95 -5.53
N ARG A 6 15.65 11.50 -6.61
CA ARG A 6 14.76 10.33 -6.59
C ARG A 6 15.42 9.02 -7.03
N THR A 7 16.66 9.06 -7.49
CA THR A 7 17.38 7.88 -8.03
C THR A 7 18.49 7.37 -7.12
N SER A 8 18.78 8.05 -6.01
CA SER A 8 19.84 7.65 -5.09
C SER A 8 19.32 6.78 -3.94
N VAL A 9 20.18 5.90 -3.45
CA VAL A 9 20.00 5.17 -2.20
C VAL A 9 19.96 6.20 -1.06
N PRO A 10 18.94 6.17 -0.16
CA PRO A 10 18.69 7.26 0.80
C PRO A 10 19.77 7.37 1.90
N ASN A 11 20.42 6.28 2.25
CA ASN A 11 21.44 6.19 3.31
C ASN A 11 22.23 4.88 3.21
N SER A 12 22.93 4.46 4.26
CA SER A 12 23.65 3.18 4.34
C SER A 12 22.77 1.94 4.27
N LEU A 13 21.45 2.06 4.47
CA LEU A 13 20.46 0.99 4.62
C LEU A 13 20.67 0.07 5.84
N ASN A 14 21.63 0.34 6.71
CA ASN A 14 22.03 -0.58 7.78
C ASN A 14 20.95 -0.74 8.86
N GLU A 15 20.25 0.33 9.20
CA GLU A 15 19.33 0.41 10.32
C GLU A 15 18.02 -0.35 10.07
N HIS A 16 17.64 -0.54 8.80
CA HIS A 16 16.42 -1.27 8.46
C HIS A 16 16.69 -2.76 8.25
N TRP A 17 16.06 -3.60 9.06
CA TRP A 17 16.06 -5.04 8.87
C TRP A 17 14.84 -5.46 8.06
N MET A 18 15.04 -5.87 6.81
CA MET A 18 13.97 -6.27 5.92
C MET A 18 13.49 -7.71 6.24
N PRO A 19 12.16 -7.93 6.32
CA PRO A 19 11.61 -9.26 6.50
C PRO A 19 11.79 -10.10 5.22
N PHE A 20 11.86 -11.43 5.39
CA PHE A 20 11.93 -12.42 4.29
C PHE A 20 13.00 -12.13 3.23
N THR A 21 14.10 -11.50 3.63
CA THR A 21 15.14 -11.00 2.72
C THR A 21 16.53 -11.36 3.23
N SER A 22 17.42 -11.79 2.34
CA SER A 22 18.86 -11.83 2.63
C SER A 22 19.38 -10.39 2.73
N ASN A 23 19.40 -9.85 3.95
CA ASN A 23 19.69 -8.43 4.18
C ASN A 23 21.08 -8.02 3.69
N LYS A 24 22.09 -8.87 3.89
CA LYS A 24 23.46 -8.61 3.43
C LYS A 24 23.51 -8.44 1.90
N ASP A 25 22.94 -9.38 1.16
CA ASP A 25 22.97 -9.37 -0.30
C ASP A 25 22.10 -8.24 -0.86
N PHE A 26 20.90 -8.02 -0.26
CA PHE A 26 20.04 -6.93 -0.67
C PHE A 26 20.71 -5.57 -0.50
N LYS A 27 21.34 -5.32 0.64
CA LYS A 27 21.98 -4.03 0.94
C LYS A 27 23.23 -3.78 0.09
N ALA A 28 23.92 -4.85 -0.35
CA ALA A 28 25.03 -4.74 -1.27
C ALA A 28 24.60 -4.36 -2.70
N ASN A 29 23.37 -4.74 -3.10
CA ASN A 29 22.79 -4.41 -4.41
C ASN A 29 21.28 -4.17 -4.27
N PRO A 30 20.85 -3.03 -3.70
CA PRO A 30 19.47 -2.77 -3.35
C PRO A 30 18.59 -2.61 -4.60
N ARG A 31 17.38 -3.16 -4.51
CA ARG A 31 16.33 -3.01 -5.52
C ARG A 31 15.22 -2.11 -4.95
N LEU A 32 15.45 -0.80 -4.95
CA LEU A 32 14.51 0.16 -4.41
C LEU A 32 13.50 0.58 -5.49
N ILE A 33 12.23 0.62 -5.12
CA ILE A 33 11.17 1.18 -5.95
C ILE A 33 10.97 2.62 -5.53
N THR A 34 10.96 3.53 -6.49
CA THR A 34 10.87 4.97 -6.27
C THR A 34 9.54 5.58 -6.70
N GLU A 35 8.91 4.97 -7.69
CA GLU A 35 7.63 5.43 -8.24
C GLU A 35 6.79 4.23 -8.68
N ALA A 36 5.47 4.41 -8.68
CA ALA A 36 4.55 3.42 -9.22
C ALA A 36 3.35 4.10 -9.88
N LYS A 37 2.89 3.55 -11.02
CA LYS A 37 1.68 4.03 -11.73
C LYS A 37 1.04 2.90 -12.53
N GLY A 38 -0.24 2.67 -12.34
CA GLY A 38 -0.95 1.55 -12.96
C GLY A 38 -0.28 0.23 -12.58
N VAL A 39 0.17 -0.52 -13.55
CA VAL A 39 0.89 -1.79 -13.36
C VAL A 39 2.42 -1.63 -13.39
N TYR A 40 2.92 -0.42 -13.48
CA TYR A 40 4.34 -0.18 -13.65
C TYR A 40 5.00 0.35 -12.36
N LEU A 41 6.14 -0.26 -12.03
CA LEU A 41 7.05 0.18 -10.98
C LEU A 41 8.30 0.77 -11.62
N LYS A 42 8.85 1.81 -11.02
CA LYS A 42 10.12 2.41 -11.42
C LYS A 42 11.16 2.19 -10.33
N THR A 43 12.29 1.65 -10.70
CA THR A 43 13.39 1.43 -9.76
C THR A 43 14.25 2.68 -9.61
N HIS A 44 15.07 2.74 -8.55
CA HIS A 44 16.03 3.82 -8.30
C HIS A 44 17.10 3.95 -9.41
N HIS A 45 17.32 2.91 -10.21
CA HIS A 45 18.15 2.97 -11.43
C HIS A 45 17.40 3.49 -12.67
N GLY A 46 16.16 3.95 -12.52
CA GLY A 46 15.34 4.47 -13.61
C GLY A 46 14.70 3.39 -14.51
N LYS A 47 14.88 2.11 -14.22
CA LYS A 47 14.23 1.04 -14.98
C LYS A 47 12.76 0.93 -14.63
N THR A 48 11.93 0.71 -15.63
CA THR A 48 10.50 0.39 -15.45
C THR A 48 10.33 -1.12 -15.52
N GLN A 49 9.52 -1.66 -14.62
CA GLN A 49 9.14 -3.07 -14.56
C GLN A 49 7.65 -3.22 -14.27
N ILE A 50 7.08 -4.37 -14.63
CA ILE A 50 5.68 -4.69 -14.35
C ILE A 50 5.57 -5.24 -12.92
N ASP A 51 4.59 -4.76 -12.16
CA ASP A 51 4.17 -5.34 -10.91
C ASP A 51 3.24 -6.54 -11.16
N GLY A 52 3.81 -7.70 -11.42
CA GLY A 52 3.07 -8.93 -11.68
C GLY A 52 2.41 -9.55 -10.45
N SER A 53 2.70 -9.02 -9.26
CA SER A 53 2.16 -9.51 -7.98
C SER A 53 1.11 -8.58 -7.36
N SER A 54 0.83 -7.44 -8.00
CA SER A 54 -0.07 -6.40 -7.45
C SER A 54 0.31 -5.99 -6.02
N GLY A 55 1.62 -5.76 -5.76
CA GLY A 55 2.11 -5.44 -4.44
C GLY A 55 1.82 -6.54 -3.40
N LEU A 56 1.99 -7.80 -3.78
CA LEU A 56 1.62 -8.99 -3.02
C LEU A 56 0.11 -8.99 -2.67
N PHE A 57 -0.72 -8.87 -3.70
CA PHE A 57 -2.21 -8.86 -3.67
C PHE A 57 -2.84 -7.65 -2.97
N CYS A 58 -2.05 -6.69 -2.51
CA CYS A 58 -2.56 -5.52 -1.78
C CYS A 58 -3.03 -4.39 -2.71
N ASN A 59 -2.68 -4.44 -4.00
CA ASN A 59 -2.97 -3.36 -4.95
C ASN A 59 -3.53 -3.85 -6.29
N PRO A 60 -4.65 -4.60 -6.29
CA PRO A 60 -5.20 -5.21 -7.52
C PRO A 60 -5.76 -4.17 -8.50
N LEU A 61 -6.07 -2.96 -8.06
CA LEU A 61 -6.59 -1.88 -8.90
C LEU A 61 -5.49 -1.07 -9.61
N GLY A 62 -4.23 -1.39 -9.33
CA GLY A 62 -3.07 -0.65 -9.83
C GLY A 62 -2.70 0.57 -9.00
N HIS A 63 -1.45 1.01 -9.17
CA HIS A 63 -0.86 2.10 -8.41
C HIS A 63 -1.34 3.49 -8.85
N GLY A 64 -1.38 4.43 -7.93
CA GLY A 64 -1.64 5.84 -8.21
C GLY A 64 -3.09 6.13 -8.60
N ARG A 65 -4.05 5.37 -8.09
CA ARG A 65 -5.48 5.60 -8.27
C ARG A 65 -5.89 6.84 -7.51
N ARG A 66 -6.22 7.88 -8.27
CA ARG A 66 -6.52 9.21 -7.73
C ARG A 66 -7.77 9.19 -6.84
N GLU A 67 -8.81 8.51 -7.25
CA GLU A 67 -10.04 8.38 -6.51
C GLU A 67 -9.86 7.72 -5.13
N ILE A 68 -8.91 6.77 -5.01
CA ILE A 68 -8.57 6.14 -3.73
C ILE A 68 -7.79 7.13 -2.86
N THR A 69 -6.79 7.79 -3.43
CA THR A 69 -5.98 8.77 -2.70
C THR A 69 -6.83 9.89 -2.13
N GLU A 70 -7.75 10.45 -2.93
CA GLU A 70 -8.66 11.51 -2.51
C GLU A 70 -9.61 11.05 -1.39
N ALA A 71 -10.15 9.83 -1.50
CA ALA A 71 -11.02 9.26 -0.47
C ALA A 71 -10.28 9.03 0.86
N VAL A 72 -9.06 8.49 0.79
CA VAL A 72 -8.21 8.27 1.97
C VAL A 72 -7.84 9.59 2.63
N THR A 73 -7.39 10.58 1.84
CA THR A 73 -7.03 11.92 2.35
C THR A 73 -8.21 12.54 3.09
N LYS A 74 -9.39 12.56 2.49
CA LYS A 74 -10.61 13.10 3.11
C LYS A 74 -10.95 12.39 4.42
N GLN A 75 -10.78 11.07 4.45
CA GLN A 75 -11.06 10.30 5.66
C GLN A 75 -10.06 10.63 6.78
N LEU A 76 -8.77 10.71 6.47
CA LEU A 76 -7.74 11.07 7.44
C LEU A 76 -7.90 12.48 8.03
N GLU A 77 -8.36 13.43 7.21
CA GLU A 77 -8.69 14.80 7.66
C GLU A 77 -9.90 14.85 8.60
N THR A 78 -10.83 13.88 8.50
CA THR A 78 -12.04 13.83 9.31
C THR A 78 -11.86 12.98 10.57
N LEU A 79 -11.33 11.80 10.42
CA LEU A 79 -11.08 10.82 11.49
C LEU A 79 -10.03 9.83 11.00
N ASP A 80 -8.84 9.92 11.56
CA ASP A 80 -7.68 9.08 11.24
C ASP A 80 -7.76 7.71 11.93
N TYR A 81 -8.26 7.66 13.17
CA TYR A 81 -8.37 6.44 13.94
C TYR A 81 -9.53 6.49 14.93
N ALA A 82 -10.22 5.36 15.08
CA ALA A 82 -11.15 5.09 16.18
C ALA A 82 -10.88 3.68 16.72
N GLN A 83 -10.66 3.56 18.03
CA GLN A 83 -10.42 2.26 18.63
C GLN A 83 -11.66 1.35 18.51
N PRO A 84 -11.51 0.05 18.25
CA PRO A 84 -12.65 -0.85 18.05
C PRO A 84 -13.23 -1.44 19.35
N PHE A 85 -12.82 -0.93 20.53
CA PHE A 85 -13.25 -1.41 21.83
C PHE A 85 -14.40 -0.55 22.34
N GLN A 86 -15.64 -1.03 22.21
CA GLN A 86 -16.89 -0.36 22.60
C GLN A 86 -17.15 1.00 21.90
N GLN A 87 -16.34 1.31 20.92
CA GLN A 87 -16.49 2.43 20.00
C GLN A 87 -16.44 1.92 18.57
N GLY A 88 -16.89 2.70 17.63
CA GLY A 88 -16.93 2.27 16.24
C GLY A 88 -16.80 3.43 15.27
N PHE A 89 -16.38 3.08 14.07
CA PHE A 89 -16.32 3.97 12.93
C PHE A 89 -17.41 3.59 11.91
N GLY A 90 -18.23 4.54 11.50
CA GLY A 90 -19.36 4.30 10.59
C GLY A 90 -18.97 3.64 9.28
N GLY A 91 -17.83 4.02 8.70
CA GLY A 91 -17.32 3.46 7.46
C GLY A 91 -17.04 1.95 7.51
N SER A 92 -16.65 1.40 8.65
CA SER A 92 -16.46 -0.06 8.78
C SER A 92 -17.79 -0.82 8.67
N PHE A 93 -18.87 -0.30 9.24
CA PHE A 93 -20.21 -0.89 9.12
C PHE A 93 -20.74 -0.78 7.68
N GLU A 94 -20.51 0.34 7.01
CA GLU A 94 -20.89 0.50 5.61
C GLU A 94 -20.12 -0.47 4.70
N LEU A 95 -18.82 -0.64 4.93
CA LEU A 95 -18.01 -1.60 4.20
C LEU A 95 -18.51 -3.03 4.43
N ALA A 96 -18.78 -3.41 5.68
CA ALA A 96 -19.35 -4.71 6.00
C ALA A 96 -20.67 -4.97 5.25
N THR A 97 -21.55 -3.98 5.22
CA THR A 97 -22.82 -4.05 4.46
C THR A 97 -22.59 -4.22 2.94
N ARG A 98 -21.57 -3.60 2.39
CA ARG A 98 -21.21 -3.78 0.97
C ARG A 98 -20.65 -5.17 0.69
N ILE A 99 -19.72 -5.64 1.53
CA ILE A 99 -19.10 -6.97 1.38
C ILE A 99 -20.16 -8.07 1.52
N SER A 100 -21.08 -7.97 2.48
CA SER A 100 -22.10 -9.00 2.71
C SER A 100 -23.05 -9.22 1.52
N LYS A 101 -23.14 -8.27 0.59
CA LYS A 101 -23.89 -8.45 -0.67
C LYS A 101 -23.21 -9.35 -1.69
N HIS A 102 -21.92 -9.64 -1.49
CA HIS A 102 -21.11 -10.47 -2.38
C HIS A 102 -20.73 -11.82 -1.78
N THR A 103 -21.06 -12.04 -0.50
CA THR A 103 -20.82 -13.31 0.17
C THR A 103 -21.96 -14.31 -0.13
N PRO A 104 -21.67 -15.62 -0.24
CA PRO A 104 -22.68 -16.61 -0.56
C PRO A 104 -23.60 -16.91 0.63
N GLY A 105 -24.85 -17.23 0.35
CA GLY A 105 -25.84 -17.67 1.35
C GLY A 105 -26.08 -16.62 2.44
N ASP A 106 -25.98 -17.04 3.69
CA ASP A 106 -26.19 -16.23 4.89
C ASP A 106 -24.89 -15.77 5.59
N LEU A 107 -23.75 -15.87 4.93
CA LEU A 107 -22.46 -15.39 5.42
C LEU A 107 -22.42 -13.86 5.44
N ASN A 108 -23.05 -13.25 6.44
CA ASN A 108 -23.23 -11.81 6.53
C ASN A 108 -22.54 -11.16 7.74
N LYS A 109 -21.66 -11.88 8.43
CA LYS A 109 -20.86 -11.36 9.53
C LYS A 109 -19.42 -11.15 9.06
N ILE A 110 -19.02 -9.89 8.95
CA ILE A 110 -17.69 -9.49 8.43
C ILE A 110 -16.81 -9.11 9.62
N PHE A 111 -15.63 -9.69 9.66
CA PHE A 111 -14.59 -9.39 10.64
C PHE A 111 -13.37 -8.79 9.90
N TYR A 112 -12.77 -7.72 10.46
CA TYR A 112 -11.58 -7.06 9.92
C TYR A 112 -10.37 -7.28 10.81
#